data_dea39a54b7f78b8d1a23bcc62d86c124
#
_entry.id   dea39a54b7f78b8d1a23bcc62d86c124
#
_cell.length_a   1.000
_cell.length_b   1.000
_cell.length_c   1.000
_cell.angle_alpha   90.00
_cell.angle_beta   90.00
_cell.angle_gamma   90.00
#
_symmetry.space_group_name_H-M   'P 1'
#
loop_
_entity.id
_entity.type
_entity.pdbx_description
1 polymer ?
#
loop_
_entity_poly.entity_id
_entity_poly.type
_entity_poly.pdbx_seq_one_letter_code
_entity_poly.pdbx_strand_id
1 'polypeptide(L)'
;MRGALLVLGAVLLAATLLPLVRTGEWWIRIWDFPRLQIGIGLLAVLLLSLWAWRRPGRGWRGYAPWRLACLAALAAAAAYQGARMLPYTPLWPVEMRGGACPAGERLRVMVANVLMTNREAPALLALARSQRPDVLVLLETDSWWDGQLAALDADFPHALKRPLENTYGLHVFSRLPMRDAALRRLVEEDVPSARMQVRLPGGHWVSFHALHPRPPVPGQDSEPRDAELLLVGREMKAAPHPAVVAGDMNDVAWSSTTRLFQRISGTLDPRIGRGAYATFNAHWPLLRWPLDHVFATPEFTLAELRVLPAIGSDHFPILAELCYRPAAAARQAPAPATPGDQERASETIRDGREEVR
;
A
#
# COMPACT_ATOMS: atom_id res chain seq x y z
N MET A 1 16.72 -2.99 -35.14
CA MET A 1 16.46 -3.96 -34.06
C MET A 1 17.51 -3.90 -32.94
N ARG A 2 18.82 -4.18 -33.19
CA ARG A 2 19.86 -4.22 -32.14
C ARG A 2 20.02 -2.87 -31.39
N GLY A 3 20.01 -1.75 -32.10
CA GLY A 3 20.06 -0.42 -31.47
C GLY A 3 18.85 -0.13 -30.60
N ALA A 4 17.65 -0.47 -31.04
CA ALA A 4 16.41 -0.30 -30.26
C ALA A 4 16.42 -1.13 -28.96
N LEU A 5 16.94 -2.37 -29.00
CA LEU A 5 17.10 -3.19 -27.79
C LEU A 5 18.09 -2.60 -26.78
N LEU A 6 19.17 -1.97 -27.27
CA LEU A 6 20.13 -1.29 -26.38
C LEU A 6 19.48 -0.06 -25.70
N VAL A 7 18.75 0.77 -26.47
CA VAL A 7 18.07 1.94 -25.93
C VAL A 7 17.00 1.54 -24.92
N LEU A 8 16.14 0.58 -25.28
CA LEU A 8 15.09 0.08 -24.37
C LEU A 8 15.70 -0.54 -23.11
N GLY A 9 16.78 -1.33 -23.27
CA GLY A 9 17.51 -1.90 -22.15
C GLY A 9 18.07 -0.83 -21.22
N ALA A 10 18.67 0.24 -21.76
CA ALA A 10 19.20 1.34 -20.98
C ALA A 10 18.10 2.09 -20.21
N VAL A 11 16.93 2.32 -20.83
CA VAL A 11 15.77 2.94 -20.16
C VAL A 11 15.26 2.08 -19.01
N LEU A 12 15.10 0.76 -19.22
CA LEU A 12 14.64 -0.15 -18.17
C LEU A 12 15.65 -0.32 -17.04
N LEU A 13 16.96 -0.27 -17.34
CA LEU A 13 18.01 -0.24 -16.34
C LEU A 13 17.95 1.06 -15.52
N ALA A 14 17.81 2.21 -16.16
CA ALA A 14 17.64 3.49 -15.46
C ALA A 14 16.39 3.46 -14.57
N ALA A 15 15.22 3.00 -15.08
CA ALA A 15 13.99 2.84 -14.31
C ALA A 15 14.14 1.87 -13.12
N THR A 16 15.06 0.90 -13.20
CA THR A 16 15.37 0.00 -12.09
C THR A 16 16.27 0.66 -11.04
N LEU A 17 17.22 1.52 -11.46
CA LEU A 17 18.22 2.12 -10.59
C LEU A 17 17.70 3.39 -9.90
N LEU A 18 16.85 4.17 -10.55
CA LEU A 18 16.30 5.43 -10.01
C LEU A 18 15.72 5.27 -8.60
N PRO A 19 14.84 4.27 -8.31
CA PRO A 19 14.29 4.12 -6.95
C PRO A 19 15.29 3.69 -5.88
N LEU A 20 16.55 3.43 -6.23
CA LEU A 20 17.62 3.18 -5.26
C LEU A 20 18.19 4.49 -4.69
N VAL A 21 17.97 5.61 -5.38
CA VAL A 21 18.32 6.93 -4.87
C VAL A 21 17.35 7.29 -3.74
N ARG A 22 17.90 7.70 -2.62
CA ARG A 22 17.11 8.08 -1.43
C ARG A 22 16.70 9.54 -1.55
N THR A 23 15.52 9.77 -2.09
CA THR A 23 14.93 11.10 -2.28
C THR A 23 13.40 10.97 -2.31
N GLY A 24 12.69 12.04 -2.03
CA GLY A 24 11.25 12.14 -2.20
C GLY A 24 10.82 12.62 -3.58
N GLU A 25 11.74 13.05 -4.43
CA GLU A 25 11.47 13.52 -5.77
C GLU A 25 10.46 12.65 -6.53
N TRP A 26 9.32 13.20 -6.93
CA TRP A 26 8.22 12.45 -7.52
C TRP A 26 8.62 11.67 -8.78
N TRP A 27 9.46 12.23 -9.64
CA TRP A 27 9.89 11.63 -10.91
C TRP A 27 10.86 10.46 -10.70
N ILE A 28 11.47 10.32 -9.53
CA ILE A 28 12.25 9.17 -9.11
C ILE A 28 11.33 8.13 -8.46
N ARG A 29 10.46 8.58 -7.56
CA ARG A 29 9.60 7.69 -6.77
C ARG A 29 8.52 6.98 -7.61
N ILE A 30 8.09 7.58 -8.73
CA ILE A 30 7.12 6.96 -9.63
C ILE A 30 7.61 5.62 -10.21
N TRP A 31 8.92 5.40 -10.30
CA TRP A 31 9.47 4.14 -10.80
C TRP A 31 9.37 2.97 -9.81
N ASP A 32 8.96 3.22 -8.56
CA ASP A 32 8.59 2.16 -7.63
C ASP A 32 7.31 1.41 -8.06
N PHE A 33 6.40 2.09 -8.76
CA PHE A 33 5.09 1.54 -9.11
C PHE A 33 5.19 0.40 -10.14
N PRO A 34 5.77 0.58 -11.35
CA PRO A 34 5.73 -0.41 -12.42
C PRO A 34 6.81 -1.50 -12.32
N ARG A 35 7.21 -1.94 -11.12
CA ARG A 35 8.29 -2.93 -10.95
C ARG A 35 8.04 -4.23 -11.69
N LEU A 36 6.79 -4.74 -11.68
CA LEU A 36 6.43 -5.95 -12.42
C LEU A 36 6.60 -5.75 -13.94
N GLN A 37 6.10 -4.62 -14.46
CA GLN A 37 6.17 -4.28 -15.88
C GLN A 37 7.64 -4.07 -16.31
N ILE A 38 8.44 -3.37 -15.48
CA ILE A 38 9.89 -3.22 -15.72
C ILE A 38 10.58 -4.59 -15.74
N GLY A 39 10.27 -5.47 -14.77
CA GLY A 39 10.85 -6.81 -14.68
C GLY A 39 10.53 -7.66 -15.91
N ILE A 40 9.28 -7.65 -16.39
CA ILE A 40 8.84 -8.32 -17.61
C ILE A 40 9.56 -7.73 -18.84
N GLY A 41 9.64 -6.40 -18.93
CA GLY A 41 10.35 -5.70 -19.99
C GLY A 41 11.85 -6.05 -20.04
N LEU A 42 12.52 -6.06 -18.89
CA LEU A 42 13.93 -6.47 -18.78
C LEU A 42 14.15 -7.91 -19.25
N LEU A 43 13.28 -8.83 -18.83
CA LEU A 43 13.34 -10.23 -19.25
C LEU A 43 13.13 -10.37 -20.76
N ALA A 44 12.15 -9.66 -21.33
CA ALA A 44 11.88 -9.65 -22.75
C ALA A 44 13.09 -9.11 -23.55
N VAL A 45 13.66 -7.97 -23.14
CA VAL A 45 14.85 -7.38 -23.78
C VAL A 45 16.06 -8.30 -23.66
N LEU A 46 16.26 -8.96 -22.52
CA LEU A 46 17.32 -9.94 -22.33
C LEU A 46 17.20 -11.12 -23.32
N LEU A 47 16.00 -11.73 -23.40
CA LEU A 47 15.76 -12.87 -24.30
C LEU A 47 15.90 -12.49 -25.77
N LEU A 48 15.35 -11.32 -26.16
CA LEU A 48 15.47 -10.81 -27.53
C LEU A 48 16.95 -10.45 -27.86
N SER A 49 17.71 -9.93 -26.91
CA SER A 49 19.14 -9.64 -27.10
C SER A 49 19.94 -10.92 -27.25
N LEU A 50 19.68 -11.94 -26.44
CA LEU A 50 20.28 -13.27 -26.59
C LEU A 50 20.00 -13.85 -27.97
N TRP A 51 18.75 -13.74 -28.46
CA TRP A 51 18.37 -14.21 -29.79
C TRP A 51 19.04 -13.39 -30.91
N ALA A 52 18.97 -12.05 -30.86
CA ALA A 52 19.48 -11.16 -31.91
C ALA A 52 21.03 -11.17 -32.00
N TRP A 53 21.73 -11.49 -30.92
CA TRP A 53 23.20 -11.54 -30.87
C TRP A 53 23.76 -12.94 -31.06
N ARG A 54 22.90 -13.98 -31.20
CA ARG A 54 23.36 -15.34 -31.51
C ARG A 54 24.32 -15.35 -32.72
N ARG A 55 25.43 -16.07 -32.58
CA ARG A 55 26.37 -16.39 -33.67
C ARG A 55 26.44 -17.89 -33.78
N PRO A 56 25.82 -18.50 -34.85
CA PRO A 56 25.90 -19.95 -35.09
C PRO A 56 27.37 -20.38 -35.11
N GLY A 57 27.68 -21.47 -34.44
CA GLY A 57 29.02 -22.05 -34.40
C GLY A 57 30.07 -21.37 -33.47
N ARG A 58 29.72 -20.26 -32.85
CA ARG A 58 30.59 -19.58 -31.85
C ARG A 58 29.90 -19.57 -30.50
N GLY A 59 30.44 -20.26 -29.49
CA GLY A 59 30.03 -20.19 -28.10
C GLY A 59 30.21 -18.79 -27.50
N TRP A 60 29.98 -18.65 -26.21
CA TRP A 60 30.10 -17.37 -25.43
C TRP A 60 31.42 -16.63 -25.68
N ARG A 61 32.53 -17.35 -25.97
CA ARG A 61 33.84 -16.78 -26.30
C ARG A 61 33.87 -15.90 -27.58
N GLY A 62 32.83 -15.99 -28.43
CA GLY A 62 32.69 -15.16 -29.63
C GLY A 62 31.94 -13.83 -29.41
N TYR A 63 31.48 -13.54 -28.17
CA TYR A 63 30.83 -12.27 -27.84
C TYR A 63 31.86 -11.22 -27.45
N ALA A 64 31.64 -9.97 -27.90
CA ALA A 64 32.41 -8.85 -27.43
C ALA A 64 32.12 -8.62 -25.93
N PRO A 65 33.12 -8.28 -25.10
CA PRO A 65 32.95 -8.13 -23.64
C PRO A 65 31.79 -7.20 -23.24
N TRP A 66 31.56 -6.10 -23.95
CA TRP A 66 30.49 -5.16 -23.68
C TRP A 66 29.09 -5.78 -23.82
N ARG A 67 28.90 -6.74 -24.76
CA ARG A 67 27.63 -7.46 -24.91
C ARG A 67 27.33 -8.35 -23.71
N LEU A 68 28.37 -9.04 -23.24
CA LEU A 68 28.25 -9.86 -22.04
C LEU A 68 27.92 -8.99 -20.81
N ALA A 69 28.57 -7.82 -20.70
CA ALA A 69 28.27 -6.87 -19.65
C ALA A 69 26.80 -6.36 -19.71
N CYS A 70 26.29 -6.02 -20.92
CA CYS A 70 24.89 -5.64 -21.08
C CYS A 70 23.94 -6.77 -20.70
N LEU A 71 24.18 -8.00 -21.12
CA LEU A 71 23.33 -9.15 -20.76
C LEU A 71 23.36 -9.42 -19.26
N ALA A 72 24.52 -9.31 -18.63
CA ALA A 72 24.68 -9.46 -17.19
C ALA A 72 23.93 -8.36 -16.42
N ALA A 73 24.00 -7.11 -16.88
CA ALA A 73 23.27 -5.98 -16.28
C ALA A 73 21.74 -6.17 -16.38
N LEU A 74 21.25 -6.56 -17.57
CA LEU A 74 19.81 -6.85 -17.76
C LEU A 74 19.34 -8.02 -16.88
N ALA A 75 20.14 -9.10 -16.80
CA ALA A 75 19.83 -10.25 -15.96
C ALA A 75 19.81 -9.88 -14.46
N ALA A 76 20.80 -9.11 -14.00
CA ALA A 76 20.87 -8.64 -12.63
C ALA A 76 19.68 -7.72 -12.27
N ALA A 77 19.33 -6.79 -13.17
CA ALA A 77 18.18 -5.91 -12.96
C ALA A 77 16.85 -6.70 -12.96
N ALA A 78 16.67 -7.67 -13.87
CA ALA A 78 15.49 -8.54 -13.87
C ALA A 78 15.40 -9.37 -12.59
N ALA A 79 16.52 -9.94 -12.13
CA ALA A 79 16.59 -10.67 -10.86
C ALA A 79 16.25 -9.77 -9.67
N TYR A 80 16.75 -8.52 -9.66
CA TYR A 80 16.41 -7.53 -8.62
C TYR A 80 14.92 -7.24 -8.60
N GLN A 81 14.29 -6.95 -9.75
CA GLN A 81 12.83 -6.73 -9.82
C GLN A 81 12.06 -7.98 -9.36
N GLY A 82 12.48 -9.17 -9.80
CA GLY A 82 11.91 -10.43 -9.33
C GLY A 82 12.00 -10.60 -7.81
N ALA A 83 13.15 -10.32 -7.21
CA ALA A 83 13.34 -10.39 -5.77
C ALA A 83 12.45 -9.41 -4.99
N ARG A 84 12.19 -8.20 -5.56
CA ARG A 84 11.28 -7.21 -4.96
C ARG A 84 9.81 -7.63 -5.05
N MET A 85 9.43 -8.36 -6.12
CA MET A 85 8.05 -8.80 -6.38
C MET A 85 7.73 -10.16 -5.76
N LEU A 86 8.73 -11.01 -5.56
CA LEU A 86 8.56 -12.38 -5.06
C LEU A 86 7.78 -12.47 -3.73
N PRO A 87 7.96 -11.57 -2.74
CA PRO A 87 7.17 -11.58 -1.51
C PRO A 87 5.65 -11.44 -1.74
N TYR A 88 5.23 -10.83 -2.84
CA TYR A 88 3.83 -10.62 -3.20
C TYR A 88 3.30 -11.71 -4.14
N THR A 89 3.81 -12.93 -3.98
CA THR A 89 3.35 -14.14 -4.70
C THR A 89 3.12 -15.28 -3.72
N PRO A 90 2.32 -16.30 -4.08
CA PRO A 90 2.14 -17.51 -3.26
C PRO A 90 3.41 -18.37 -3.10
N LEU A 91 4.50 -18.04 -3.80
CA LEU A 91 5.78 -18.73 -3.69
C LEU A 91 6.59 -18.30 -2.47
N TRP A 92 6.20 -17.21 -1.81
CA TRP A 92 6.87 -16.68 -0.63
C TRP A 92 6.13 -17.11 0.65
N PRO A 93 6.85 -17.28 1.77
CA PRO A 93 6.21 -17.54 3.05
C PRO A 93 5.24 -16.45 3.46
N VAL A 94 4.09 -16.81 4.02
CA VAL A 94 3.11 -15.84 4.53
C VAL A 94 3.68 -15.07 5.73
N GLU A 95 3.55 -13.75 5.73
CA GLU A 95 3.96 -12.92 6.86
C GLU A 95 2.89 -12.94 7.96
N MET A 96 1.64 -12.65 7.63
CA MET A 96 0.51 -12.75 8.56
C MET A 96 -0.13 -14.15 8.44
N ARG A 97 -0.16 -14.91 9.51
CA ARG A 97 -0.74 -16.27 9.52
C ARG A 97 -2.24 -16.23 9.25
N GLY A 98 -2.73 -17.26 8.56
CA GLY A 98 -4.16 -17.47 8.37
C GLY A 98 -4.80 -18.15 9.58
N GLY A 99 -6.12 -17.97 9.75
CA GLY A 99 -6.87 -18.70 10.77
C GLY A 99 -8.32 -18.22 10.89
N ALA A 100 -9.20 -19.09 11.40
CA ALA A 100 -10.58 -18.72 11.71
C ALA A 100 -10.62 -17.80 12.93
N CYS A 101 -11.58 -16.88 12.97
CA CYS A 101 -11.74 -15.97 14.09
C CYS A 101 -12.37 -16.65 15.30
N PRO A 102 -11.82 -16.49 16.51
CA PRO A 102 -12.55 -16.81 17.74
C PRO A 102 -13.84 -15.98 17.83
N ALA A 103 -14.80 -16.49 18.57
CA ALA A 103 -16.04 -15.75 18.80
C ALA A 103 -15.75 -14.39 19.45
N GLY A 104 -16.31 -13.33 18.88
CA GLY A 104 -16.13 -11.97 19.38
C GLY A 104 -14.79 -11.30 19.04
N GLU A 105 -13.85 -11.97 18.39
CA GLU A 105 -12.50 -11.43 18.11
C GLU A 105 -12.28 -11.09 16.63
N ARG A 106 -13.33 -10.93 15.87
CA ARG A 106 -13.28 -10.54 14.47
C ARG A 106 -13.29 -9.02 14.32
N LEU A 107 -12.46 -8.53 13.41
CA LEU A 107 -12.48 -7.15 12.91
C LEU A 107 -12.49 -7.19 11.38
N ARG A 108 -13.60 -6.80 10.80
CA ARG A 108 -13.77 -6.74 9.35
C ARG A 108 -13.65 -5.30 8.88
N VAL A 109 -12.61 -5.02 8.11
CA VAL A 109 -12.25 -3.67 7.61
C VAL A 109 -12.47 -3.62 6.11
N MET A 110 -13.21 -2.62 5.65
CA MET A 110 -13.35 -2.29 4.23
C MET A 110 -12.78 -0.90 3.97
N VAL A 111 -11.95 -0.77 2.96
CA VAL A 111 -11.42 0.51 2.46
C VAL A 111 -11.93 0.72 1.04
N ALA A 112 -12.39 1.93 0.74
CA ALA A 112 -12.75 2.32 -0.61
C ALA A 112 -12.39 3.79 -0.87
N ASN A 113 -11.46 4.03 -1.79
CA ASN A 113 -11.34 5.32 -2.43
C ASN A 113 -12.49 5.42 -3.44
N VAL A 114 -13.40 6.39 -3.22
CA VAL A 114 -14.64 6.48 -4.02
C VAL A 114 -14.44 7.26 -5.31
N LEU A 115 -13.31 7.91 -5.48
CA LEU A 115 -13.02 8.91 -6.51
C LEU A 115 -14.03 10.09 -6.42
N MET A 116 -13.57 11.25 -5.98
CA MET A 116 -14.42 12.42 -5.69
C MET A 116 -15.39 12.75 -6.83
N THR A 117 -14.96 12.60 -8.09
CA THR A 117 -15.79 12.88 -9.27
C THR A 117 -16.76 11.76 -9.67
N ASN A 118 -16.60 10.55 -9.11
CA ASN A 118 -17.54 9.44 -9.30
C ASN A 118 -18.86 9.73 -8.59
N ARG A 119 -19.98 9.36 -9.22
CA ARG A 119 -21.35 9.57 -8.68
C ARG A 119 -22.14 8.26 -8.57
N GLU A 120 -21.45 7.11 -8.55
CA GLU A 120 -22.07 5.76 -8.45
C GLU A 120 -22.29 5.32 -6.99
N ALA A 121 -22.87 6.21 -6.15
CA ALA A 121 -23.14 5.92 -4.74
C ALA A 121 -23.94 4.63 -4.50
N PRO A 122 -24.98 4.26 -5.29
CA PRO A 122 -25.73 3.03 -5.08
C PRO A 122 -24.88 1.77 -5.09
N ALA A 123 -23.83 1.70 -5.94
CA ALA A 123 -22.91 0.56 -6.01
C ALA A 123 -22.11 0.41 -4.71
N LEU A 124 -21.56 1.51 -4.18
CA LEU A 124 -20.85 1.53 -2.91
C LEU A 124 -21.77 1.14 -1.74
N LEU A 125 -22.97 1.73 -1.65
CA LEU A 125 -23.92 1.47 -0.57
C LEU A 125 -24.37 0.00 -0.55
N ALA A 126 -24.67 -0.58 -1.73
CA ALA A 126 -25.00 -2.00 -1.87
C ALA A 126 -23.84 -2.89 -1.42
N LEU A 127 -22.60 -2.54 -1.83
CA LEU A 127 -21.41 -3.28 -1.46
C LEU A 127 -21.16 -3.21 0.05
N ALA A 128 -21.23 -2.03 0.67
CA ALA A 128 -21.06 -1.85 2.12
C ALA A 128 -22.08 -2.67 2.92
N ARG A 129 -23.35 -2.68 2.48
CA ARG A 129 -24.42 -3.48 3.12
C ARG A 129 -24.20 -4.98 2.94
N SER A 130 -23.78 -5.44 1.76
CA SER A 130 -23.55 -6.86 1.49
C SER A 130 -22.32 -7.40 2.22
N GLN A 131 -21.24 -6.62 2.26
CA GLN A 131 -19.99 -7.01 2.94
C GLN A 131 -20.05 -6.85 4.46
N ARG A 132 -20.93 -6.00 4.99
CA ARG A 132 -21.13 -5.76 6.42
C ARG A 132 -19.81 -5.55 7.19
N PRO A 133 -18.93 -4.62 6.80
CA PRO A 133 -17.70 -4.35 7.53
C PRO A 133 -18.01 -3.84 8.94
N ASP A 134 -17.13 -4.15 9.88
CA ASP A 134 -17.17 -3.58 11.23
C ASP A 134 -16.66 -2.13 11.21
N VAL A 135 -15.63 -1.86 10.40
CA VAL A 135 -15.09 -0.52 10.11
C VAL A 135 -15.04 -0.32 8.60
N LEU A 136 -15.60 0.80 8.13
CA LEU A 136 -15.61 1.22 6.73
C LEU A 136 -14.87 2.55 6.61
N VAL A 137 -13.79 2.56 5.83
CA VAL A 137 -12.99 3.75 5.50
C VAL A 137 -13.30 4.17 4.07
N LEU A 138 -13.79 5.39 3.89
CA LEU A 138 -14.09 5.98 2.59
C LEU A 138 -13.25 7.21 2.37
N LEU A 139 -12.61 7.29 1.24
CA LEU A 139 -11.63 8.30 0.87
C LEU A 139 -12.09 9.05 -0.39
N GLU A 140 -11.63 10.27 -0.56
CA GLU A 140 -12.04 11.21 -1.61
C GLU A 140 -13.53 11.58 -1.56
N THR A 141 -14.06 11.74 -0.37
CA THR A 141 -15.47 12.08 -0.15
C THR A 141 -15.68 13.58 -0.07
N ASP A 142 -16.42 14.15 -1.01
CA ASP A 142 -16.87 15.55 -1.03
C ASP A 142 -18.23 15.72 -0.30
N SER A 143 -18.79 16.92 -0.34
CA SER A 143 -20.10 17.22 0.25
C SER A 143 -21.24 16.45 -0.42
N TRP A 144 -21.13 16.15 -1.71
CA TRP A 144 -22.12 15.30 -2.39
C TRP A 144 -22.09 13.87 -1.86
N TRP A 145 -20.88 13.31 -1.70
CA TRP A 145 -20.70 11.98 -1.11
C TRP A 145 -21.21 11.94 0.34
N ASP A 146 -20.94 12.97 1.15
CA ASP A 146 -21.46 13.03 2.54
C ASP A 146 -22.99 12.93 2.56
N GLY A 147 -23.68 13.64 1.66
CA GLY A 147 -25.13 13.53 1.50
C GLY A 147 -25.60 12.12 1.13
N GLN A 148 -24.91 11.42 0.23
CA GLN A 148 -25.28 10.05 -0.16
C GLN A 148 -24.98 9.04 0.96
N LEU A 149 -23.87 9.23 1.68
CA LEU A 149 -23.41 8.35 2.75
C LEU A 149 -24.28 8.45 4.02
N ALA A 150 -25.13 9.46 4.17
CA ALA A 150 -26.14 9.53 5.24
C ALA A 150 -27.05 8.28 5.26
N ALA A 151 -27.22 7.60 4.11
CA ALA A 151 -27.94 6.33 4.03
C ALA A 151 -27.28 5.17 4.82
N LEU A 152 -26.03 5.33 5.30
CA LEU A 152 -25.31 4.36 6.14
C LEU A 152 -25.43 4.65 7.63
N ASP A 153 -25.92 5.82 8.05
CA ASP A 153 -25.94 6.23 9.46
C ASP A 153 -26.76 5.26 10.34
N ALA A 154 -27.82 4.67 9.80
CA ALA A 154 -28.59 3.64 10.50
C ALA A 154 -27.83 2.31 10.67
N ASP A 155 -26.91 2.02 9.75
CA ASP A 155 -26.10 0.79 9.76
C ASP A 155 -24.84 0.93 10.63
N PHE A 156 -24.35 2.16 10.83
CA PHE A 156 -23.09 2.47 11.52
C PHE A 156 -23.34 3.57 12.58
N PRO A 157 -23.54 3.19 13.85
CA PRO A 157 -23.89 4.13 14.91
C PRO A 157 -22.75 5.11 15.29
N HIS A 158 -21.54 4.86 14.80
CA HIS A 158 -20.39 5.71 15.06
C HIS A 158 -19.73 6.12 13.75
N ALA A 159 -19.36 7.40 13.63
CA ALA A 159 -18.67 7.90 12.45
C ALA A 159 -17.75 9.08 12.77
N LEU A 160 -16.67 9.20 12.00
CA LEU A 160 -15.88 10.42 11.81
C LEU A 160 -16.06 10.85 10.37
N LYS A 161 -16.52 12.09 10.14
CA LYS A 161 -16.85 12.59 8.80
C LYS A 161 -16.10 13.90 8.55
N ARG A 162 -15.38 13.97 7.46
CA ARG A 162 -14.69 15.17 6.98
C ARG A 162 -14.79 15.23 5.45
N PRO A 163 -15.94 15.64 4.89
CA PRO A 163 -16.02 15.91 3.45
C PRO A 163 -15.14 17.09 3.07
N LEU A 164 -14.42 16.98 1.95
CA LEU A 164 -13.56 18.03 1.41
C LEU A 164 -13.65 18.05 -0.12
N GLU A 165 -13.57 19.25 -0.71
CA GLU A 165 -13.64 19.44 -2.16
C GLU A 165 -12.25 19.38 -2.84
N ASN A 166 -11.26 18.78 -2.16
CA ASN A 166 -9.86 18.74 -2.60
C ASN A 166 -9.30 17.33 -2.79
N THR A 167 -10.15 16.30 -2.96
CA THR A 167 -9.80 14.88 -3.07
C THR A 167 -9.31 14.20 -1.76
N TYR A 168 -9.15 14.93 -0.64
CA TYR A 168 -8.71 14.35 0.63
C TYR A 168 -9.82 14.18 1.67
N GLY A 169 -11.07 14.29 1.25
CA GLY A 169 -12.20 14.00 2.14
C GLY A 169 -12.15 12.58 2.69
N LEU A 170 -12.47 12.44 3.98
CA LEU A 170 -12.33 11.18 4.73
C LEU A 170 -13.59 10.92 5.55
N HIS A 171 -14.18 9.75 5.37
CA HIS A 171 -15.22 9.22 6.25
C HIS A 171 -14.78 7.89 6.84
N VAL A 172 -14.97 7.73 8.13
CA VAL A 172 -14.79 6.44 8.82
C VAL A 172 -16.07 6.12 9.57
N PHE A 173 -16.69 5.02 9.19
CA PHE A 173 -17.89 4.49 9.82
C PHE A 173 -17.54 3.24 10.65
N SER A 174 -18.16 3.06 11.81
CA SER A 174 -17.97 1.89 12.65
C SER A 174 -19.29 1.36 13.21
N ARG A 175 -19.46 0.03 13.11
CA ARG A 175 -20.51 -0.71 13.84
C ARG A 175 -20.11 -0.95 15.29
N LEU A 176 -18.81 -0.92 15.56
CA LEU A 176 -18.24 -1.19 16.88
C LEU A 176 -18.19 0.10 17.70
N PRO A 177 -18.31 0.01 19.03
CA PRO A 177 -18.11 1.16 19.91
C PRO A 177 -16.75 1.81 19.67
N MET A 178 -16.75 3.13 19.57
CA MET A 178 -15.54 3.94 19.43
C MET A 178 -15.27 4.80 20.65
N ARG A 179 -13.99 5.03 20.94
CA ARG A 179 -13.51 6.05 21.88
C ARG A 179 -12.24 6.72 21.39
N ASP A 180 -11.87 7.84 21.99
CA ASP A 180 -10.67 8.62 21.62
C ASP A 180 -10.60 8.92 20.11
N ALA A 181 -11.79 9.11 19.51
CA ALA A 181 -11.96 9.29 18.08
C ALA A 181 -11.68 10.74 17.70
N ALA A 182 -10.71 10.96 16.80
CA ALA A 182 -10.29 12.28 16.37
C ALA A 182 -9.89 12.28 14.89
N LEU A 183 -10.27 13.34 14.19
CA LEU A 183 -9.69 13.75 12.92
C LEU A 183 -8.48 14.65 13.21
N ARG A 184 -7.38 14.39 12.52
CA ARG A 184 -6.10 15.07 12.78
C ARG A 184 -5.47 15.51 11.46
N ARG A 185 -4.56 16.45 11.56
CA ARG A 185 -3.67 16.91 10.50
C ARG A 185 -2.25 16.67 10.98
N LEU A 186 -1.53 15.74 10.39
CA LEU A 186 -0.23 15.30 10.91
C LEU A 186 0.93 16.06 10.28
N VAL A 187 0.82 16.35 8.99
CA VAL A 187 1.83 17.05 8.20
C VAL A 187 1.18 18.22 7.47
N GLU A 188 0.15 17.98 6.67
CA GLU A 188 -0.51 18.99 5.84
C GLU A 188 -1.86 19.41 6.42
N GLU A 189 -2.19 20.71 6.32
CA GLU A 189 -3.39 21.31 6.92
C GLU A 189 -4.70 20.84 6.29
N ASP A 190 -4.68 20.47 5.03
CA ASP A 190 -5.85 20.09 4.23
C ASP A 190 -5.93 18.57 3.98
N VAL A 191 -5.04 17.77 4.56
CA VAL A 191 -5.01 16.31 4.48
C VAL A 191 -5.37 15.71 5.84
N PRO A 192 -6.63 15.29 6.05
CA PRO A 192 -7.05 14.71 7.32
C PRO A 192 -6.62 13.24 7.44
N SER A 193 -6.21 12.84 8.63
CA SER A 193 -6.14 11.44 9.07
C SER A 193 -7.10 11.20 10.22
N ALA A 194 -7.54 9.96 10.42
CA ALA A 194 -8.38 9.59 11.55
C ALA A 194 -7.62 8.65 12.50
N ARG A 195 -7.82 8.86 13.79
CA ARG A 195 -7.38 7.96 14.86
C ARG A 195 -8.54 7.68 15.79
N MET A 196 -8.72 6.42 16.18
CA MET A 196 -9.72 6.01 17.17
C MET A 196 -9.31 4.71 17.83
N GLN A 197 -10.03 4.32 18.85
CA GLN A 197 -10.03 2.96 19.36
C GLN A 197 -11.41 2.35 19.09
N VAL A 198 -11.44 1.13 18.56
CA VAL A 198 -12.67 0.36 18.36
C VAL A 198 -12.69 -0.83 19.31
N ARG A 199 -13.86 -1.18 19.84
CA ARG A 199 -14.01 -2.28 20.78
C ARG A 199 -14.58 -3.51 20.09
N LEU A 200 -13.80 -4.58 20.05
CA LEU A 200 -14.29 -5.86 19.55
C LEU A 200 -15.42 -6.41 20.44
N PRO A 201 -16.33 -7.25 19.91
CA PRO A 201 -17.40 -7.86 20.72
C PRO A 201 -16.87 -8.66 21.90
N GLY A 202 -15.66 -9.24 21.81
CA GLY A 202 -14.96 -9.91 22.92
C GLY A 202 -14.43 -8.96 24.01
N GLY A 203 -14.61 -7.64 23.85
CA GLY A 203 -14.26 -6.64 24.85
C GLY A 203 -12.91 -5.97 24.66
N HIS A 204 -12.07 -6.45 23.75
CA HIS A 204 -10.73 -5.93 23.49
C HIS A 204 -10.79 -4.62 22.71
N TRP A 205 -9.96 -3.66 23.10
CA TRP A 205 -9.77 -2.40 22.37
C TRP A 205 -8.65 -2.53 21.35
N VAL A 206 -8.88 -2.01 20.16
CA VAL A 206 -7.95 -1.98 19.02
C VAL A 206 -7.74 -0.53 18.61
N SER A 207 -6.49 -0.08 18.56
CA SER A 207 -6.13 1.22 17.98
C SER A 207 -6.31 1.15 16.47
N PHE A 208 -7.07 2.07 15.90
CA PHE A 208 -7.35 2.11 14.47
C PHE A 208 -6.95 3.46 13.88
N HIS A 209 -6.22 3.43 12.76
CA HIS A 209 -5.80 4.60 12.01
C HIS A 209 -6.34 4.51 10.58
N ALA A 210 -6.89 5.61 10.07
CA ALA A 210 -7.28 5.73 8.67
C ALA A 210 -6.49 6.87 8.03
N LEU A 211 -5.88 6.60 6.86
CA LEU A 211 -4.94 7.50 6.18
C LEU A 211 -5.31 7.66 4.72
N HIS A 212 -5.08 8.88 4.21
CA HIS A 212 -5.07 9.18 2.79
C HIS A 212 -4.10 10.33 2.52
N PRO A 213 -2.76 10.12 2.64
CA PRO A 213 -1.78 11.13 2.36
C PRO A 213 -1.69 11.43 0.86
N ARG A 214 -1.11 12.57 0.49
CA ARG A 214 -1.00 13.01 -0.91
C ARG A 214 -0.19 12.04 -1.79
N PRO A 215 -0.60 11.80 -3.05
CA PRO A 215 0.22 11.06 -4.01
C PRO A 215 1.42 11.89 -4.48
N PRO A 216 2.56 11.27 -4.83
CA PRO A 216 3.60 11.92 -5.59
C PRO A 216 3.15 12.12 -7.04
N VAL A 217 3.03 13.36 -7.47
CA VAL A 217 2.63 13.75 -8.83
C VAL A 217 3.54 14.87 -9.35
N PRO A 218 3.55 15.19 -10.66
CA PRO A 218 4.36 16.30 -11.17
C PRO A 218 4.18 17.58 -10.37
N GLY A 219 5.28 18.04 -9.77
CA GLY A 219 5.32 19.24 -8.91
C GLY A 219 4.95 19.01 -7.44
N GLN A 220 4.79 17.75 -7.02
CA GLN A 220 4.49 17.36 -5.64
C GLN A 220 5.30 16.12 -5.26
N ASP A 221 6.27 16.30 -4.37
CA ASP A 221 7.17 15.25 -3.93
C ASP A 221 6.54 14.33 -2.88
N SER A 222 7.21 13.27 -2.50
CA SER A 222 6.66 12.25 -1.62
C SER A 222 6.96 12.47 -0.14
N GLU A 223 7.78 13.45 0.22
CA GLU A 223 8.23 13.69 1.60
C GLU A 223 7.08 13.91 2.58
N PRO A 224 6.05 14.75 2.30
CA PRO A 224 4.94 14.92 3.23
C PRO A 224 4.15 13.63 3.45
N ARG A 225 3.89 12.86 2.39
CA ARG A 225 3.26 11.54 2.45
C ARG A 225 4.08 10.57 3.29
N ASP A 226 5.36 10.47 3.00
CA ASP A 226 6.28 9.55 3.67
C ASP A 226 6.40 9.90 5.16
N ALA A 227 6.43 11.19 5.50
CA ALA A 227 6.43 11.69 6.87
C ALA A 227 5.14 11.32 7.63
N GLU A 228 3.98 11.47 7.00
CA GLU A 228 2.70 11.11 7.62
C GLU A 228 2.63 9.61 7.94
N LEU A 229 3.02 8.76 7.00
CA LEU A 229 3.09 7.31 7.22
C LEU A 229 4.00 6.96 8.41
N LEU A 230 5.19 7.54 8.48
CA LEU A 230 6.16 7.23 9.53
C LEU A 230 5.77 7.78 10.90
N LEU A 231 5.08 8.93 10.96
CA LEU A 231 4.47 9.44 12.19
C LEU A 231 3.45 8.47 12.74
N VAL A 232 2.52 8.00 11.90
CA VAL A 232 1.52 7.00 12.30
C VAL A 232 2.19 5.67 12.67
N GLY A 233 3.21 5.26 11.94
CA GLY A 233 3.98 4.05 12.28
C GLY A 233 4.59 4.10 13.68
N ARG A 234 5.13 5.25 14.11
CA ARG A 234 5.64 5.47 15.47
C ARG A 234 4.53 5.45 16.53
N GLU A 235 3.39 6.07 16.22
CA GLU A 235 2.22 6.05 17.11
C GLU A 235 1.70 4.63 17.32
N MET A 236 1.58 3.83 16.24
CA MET A 236 1.16 2.44 16.33
C MET A 236 2.12 1.61 17.19
N LYS A 237 3.44 1.82 17.03
CA LYS A 237 4.45 1.11 17.82
C LYS A 237 4.39 1.45 19.30
N ALA A 238 4.02 2.69 19.62
CA ALA A 238 3.88 3.18 21.01
C ALA A 238 2.49 2.89 21.62
N ALA A 239 1.53 2.43 20.81
CA ALA A 239 0.16 2.21 21.28
C ALA A 239 0.11 1.10 22.35
N PRO A 240 -0.68 1.26 23.43
CA PRO A 240 -0.83 0.24 24.47
C PRO A 240 -1.75 -0.92 24.04
N HIS A 241 -2.41 -0.79 22.92
CA HIS A 241 -3.35 -1.76 22.34
C HIS A 241 -2.85 -2.25 20.98
N PRO A 242 -3.27 -3.47 20.56
CA PRO A 242 -3.04 -3.93 19.19
C PRO A 242 -3.58 -2.89 18.22
N ALA A 243 -2.89 -2.72 17.09
CA ALA A 243 -3.18 -1.63 16.18
C ALA A 243 -3.43 -2.12 14.75
N VAL A 244 -4.32 -1.42 14.05
CA VAL A 244 -4.62 -1.58 12.63
C VAL A 244 -4.55 -0.21 11.97
N VAL A 245 -3.96 -0.16 10.79
CA VAL A 245 -4.03 1.02 9.91
C VAL A 245 -4.59 0.59 8.56
N ALA A 246 -5.47 1.42 8.02
CA ALA A 246 -6.12 1.17 6.75
C ALA A 246 -6.29 2.47 5.95
N GLY A 247 -6.25 2.38 4.63
CA GLY A 247 -6.44 3.53 3.74
C GLY A 247 -5.71 3.39 2.42
N ASP A 248 -5.90 4.36 1.55
CA ASP A 248 -5.07 4.58 0.37
C ASP A 248 -3.82 5.34 0.83
N MET A 249 -2.69 4.69 0.80
CA MET A 249 -1.43 5.30 1.24
C MET A 249 -0.68 5.97 0.10
N ASN A 250 -1.25 5.97 -1.10
CA ASN A 250 -0.63 6.54 -2.31
C ASN A 250 0.81 6.09 -2.53
N ASP A 251 1.13 4.89 -2.05
CA ASP A 251 2.42 4.21 -2.23
C ASP A 251 2.19 2.71 -2.46
N VAL A 252 3.12 2.07 -3.15
CA VAL A 252 3.02 0.64 -3.43
C VAL A 252 3.58 -0.20 -2.28
N ALA A 253 3.03 -1.38 -2.09
CA ALA A 253 3.41 -2.31 -1.01
C ALA A 253 4.91 -2.61 -0.93
N TRP A 254 5.59 -2.63 -2.06
CA TRP A 254 7.01 -2.99 -2.19
C TRP A 254 7.97 -1.79 -2.20
N SER A 255 7.48 -0.57 -2.02
CA SER A 255 8.32 0.63 -1.96
C SER A 255 9.25 0.61 -0.75
N SER A 256 10.25 1.48 -0.78
CA SER A 256 11.17 1.62 0.34
C SER A 256 10.50 2.23 1.57
N THR A 257 9.55 3.15 1.37
CA THR A 257 8.83 3.83 2.45
C THR A 257 7.80 2.92 3.10
N THR A 258 6.96 2.22 2.32
CA THR A 258 6.00 1.26 2.87
C THR A 258 6.69 0.14 3.67
N ARG A 259 7.85 -0.35 3.19
CA ARG A 259 8.63 -1.35 3.94
C ARG A 259 9.31 -0.75 5.18
N LEU A 260 9.71 0.51 5.15
CA LEU A 260 10.22 1.23 6.34
C LEU A 260 9.09 1.42 7.36
N PHE A 261 7.92 1.88 6.91
CA PHE A 261 6.73 2.01 7.75
C PHE A 261 6.41 0.71 8.51
N GLN A 262 6.41 -0.44 7.82
CA GLN A 262 6.17 -1.73 8.47
C GLN A 262 7.18 -2.04 9.59
N ARG A 263 8.47 -1.79 9.36
CA ARG A 263 9.50 -2.02 10.40
C ARG A 263 9.37 -1.05 11.58
N ILE A 264 9.06 0.22 11.30
CA ILE A 264 8.87 1.25 12.35
C ILE A 264 7.62 0.96 13.17
N SER A 265 6.51 0.64 12.53
CA SER A 265 5.23 0.36 13.19
C SER A 265 5.19 -1.02 13.87
N GLY A 266 6.01 -1.95 13.40
CA GLY A 266 5.95 -3.34 13.85
C GLY A 266 4.72 -4.08 13.32
N THR A 267 4.17 -3.68 12.17
CA THR A 267 2.99 -4.29 11.56
C THR A 267 3.33 -5.34 10.52
N LEU A 268 2.38 -6.21 10.23
CA LEU A 268 2.42 -7.24 9.21
C LEU A 268 1.60 -6.82 7.98
N ASP A 269 2.07 -7.21 6.80
CA ASP A 269 1.35 -7.05 5.54
C ASP A 269 0.62 -8.36 5.20
N PRO A 270 -0.73 -8.38 5.18
CA PRO A 270 -1.49 -9.60 4.88
C PRO A 270 -1.31 -10.10 3.43
N ARG A 271 -0.74 -9.28 2.52
CA ARG A 271 -0.49 -9.65 1.11
C ARG A 271 0.74 -10.54 0.94
N ILE A 272 1.73 -10.40 1.80
CA ILE A 272 2.99 -11.15 1.69
C ILE A 272 2.71 -12.65 1.78
N GLY A 273 3.22 -13.38 0.77
CA GLY A 273 2.99 -14.82 0.60
C GLY A 273 1.62 -15.18 0.01
N ARG A 274 0.83 -14.19 -0.48
CA ARG A 274 -0.50 -14.43 -1.04
C ARG A 274 -0.71 -13.82 -2.41
N GLY A 275 -0.32 -12.57 -2.61
CA GLY A 275 -0.53 -11.85 -3.87
C GLY A 275 -0.41 -10.35 -3.70
N ALA A 276 -0.44 -9.61 -4.78
CA ALA A 276 -0.33 -8.15 -4.75
C ALA A 276 -1.63 -7.47 -4.28
N TYR A 277 -2.80 -8.05 -4.55
CA TYR A 277 -4.12 -7.46 -4.26
C TYR A 277 -4.21 -6.01 -4.75
N ALA A 278 -3.86 -5.82 -6.02
CA ALA A 278 -3.79 -4.50 -6.63
C ALA A 278 -5.18 -3.86 -6.78
N THR A 279 -5.34 -2.66 -6.25
CA THR A 279 -6.59 -1.91 -6.21
C THR A 279 -6.67 -0.80 -7.24
N PHE A 280 -5.58 -0.12 -7.53
CA PHE A 280 -5.45 0.96 -8.50
C PHE A 280 -4.60 0.50 -9.70
N ASN A 281 -4.88 0.79 -10.98
CA ASN A 281 -6.03 1.49 -11.51
C ASN A 281 -7.09 0.47 -11.96
N ALA A 282 -8.34 0.68 -11.58
CA ALA A 282 -9.44 -0.24 -11.92
C ALA A 282 -9.75 -0.26 -13.42
N HIS A 283 -9.47 0.85 -14.14
CA HIS A 283 -9.74 0.99 -15.57
C HIS A 283 -8.62 0.41 -16.46
N TRP A 284 -7.40 0.23 -15.93
CA TRP A 284 -6.22 -0.18 -16.70
C TRP A 284 -5.60 -1.48 -16.16
N PRO A 285 -6.01 -2.65 -16.66
CA PRO A 285 -5.54 -3.94 -16.09
C PRO A 285 -4.02 -4.15 -16.12
N LEU A 286 -3.31 -3.55 -17.09
CA LEU A 286 -1.85 -3.66 -17.20
C LEU A 286 -1.09 -2.65 -16.34
N LEU A 287 -1.77 -1.60 -15.83
CA LEU A 287 -1.22 -0.56 -14.97
C LEU A 287 -1.99 -0.57 -13.66
N ARG A 288 -1.81 -1.64 -12.89
CA ARG A 288 -2.55 -1.86 -11.65
C ARG A 288 -1.62 -2.17 -10.50
N TRP A 289 -1.77 -1.41 -9.39
CA TRP A 289 -0.90 -1.45 -8.23
C TRP A 289 -1.68 -1.47 -6.91
N PRO A 290 -1.12 -2.03 -5.81
CA PRO A 290 -1.75 -2.03 -4.50
C PRO A 290 -1.45 -0.71 -3.77
N LEU A 291 -2.38 0.24 -3.80
CA LEU A 291 -2.29 1.52 -3.10
C LEU A 291 -3.12 1.53 -1.81
N ASP A 292 -4.22 0.77 -1.79
CA ASP A 292 -5.05 0.61 -0.61
C ASP A 292 -4.48 -0.49 0.29
N HIS A 293 -4.19 -0.14 1.53
CA HIS A 293 -3.51 -0.99 2.49
C HIS A 293 -4.35 -1.27 3.72
N VAL A 294 -4.14 -2.45 4.29
CA VAL A 294 -4.55 -2.79 5.66
C VAL A 294 -3.37 -3.49 6.31
N PHE A 295 -2.73 -2.84 7.27
CA PHE A 295 -1.66 -3.42 8.08
C PHE A 295 -2.14 -3.60 9.52
N ALA A 296 -1.67 -4.65 10.18
CA ALA A 296 -2.03 -4.92 11.56
C ALA A 296 -0.83 -5.41 12.37
N THR A 297 -0.86 -5.18 13.67
CA THR A 297 0.16 -5.69 14.60
C THR A 297 0.11 -7.23 14.71
N PRO A 298 1.18 -7.89 15.22
CA PRO A 298 1.30 -9.35 15.19
C PRO A 298 0.25 -10.13 15.97
N GLU A 299 -0.56 -9.46 16.79
CA GLU A 299 -1.69 -10.07 17.51
C GLU A 299 -2.86 -10.43 16.59
N PHE A 300 -2.83 -10.00 15.32
CA PHE A 300 -3.87 -10.34 14.36
C PHE A 300 -3.43 -11.45 13.41
N THR A 301 -4.35 -12.38 13.13
CA THR A 301 -4.27 -13.33 12.02
C THR A 301 -5.27 -12.94 10.94
N LEU A 302 -5.06 -13.41 9.72
CA LEU A 302 -5.92 -13.11 8.57
C LEU A 302 -6.93 -14.25 8.35
N ALA A 303 -8.23 -13.94 8.36
CA ALA A 303 -9.26 -14.85 7.90
C ALA A 303 -9.52 -14.69 6.41
N GLU A 304 -9.58 -13.43 5.93
CA GLU A 304 -9.89 -13.13 4.54
C GLU A 304 -9.19 -11.82 4.10
N LEU A 305 -8.73 -11.80 2.84
CA LEU A 305 -8.33 -10.59 2.14
C LEU A 305 -8.86 -10.65 0.71
N ARG A 306 -9.64 -9.68 0.29
CA ARG A 306 -10.23 -9.61 -1.05
C ARG A 306 -10.23 -8.21 -1.63
N VAL A 307 -9.92 -8.12 -2.91
CA VAL A 307 -10.29 -6.99 -3.76
C VAL A 307 -11.75 -7.20 -4.17
N LEU A 308 -12.59 -6.19 -3.95
CA LEU A 308 -14.02 -6.26 -4.18
C LEU A 308 -14.39 -5.74 -5.58
N PRO A 309 -15.63 -5.94 -6.05
CA PRO A 309 -16.09 -5.41 -7.33
C PRO A 309 -15.97 -3.89 -7.45
N ALA A 310 -15.79 -3.39 -8.67
CA ALA A 310 -15.73 -1.98 -8.99
C ALA A 310 -17.01 -1.23 -8.57
N ILE A 311 -16.84 0.01 -8.14
CA ILE A 311 -17.89 0.92 -7.69
C ILE A 311 -17.95 2.22 -8.52
N GLY A 312 -17.40 2.21 -9.75
CA GLY A 312 -17.27 3.40 -10.58
C GLY A 312 -16.01 4.24 -10.33
N SER A 313 -15.24 3.92 -9.29
CA SER A 313 -13.95 4.54 -8.98
C SER A 313 -12.83 3.94 -9.83
N ASP A 314 -11.71 4.66 -9.95
CA ASP A 314 -10.44 4.12 -10.46
C ASP A 314 -9.72 3.23 -9.43
N HIS A 315 -10.26 3.12 -8.20
CA HIS A 315 -9.87 2.12 -7.22
C HIS A 315 -10.93 1.03 -7.07
N PHE A 316 -10.48 -0.21 -6.88
CA PHE A 316 -11.31 -1.28 -6.33
C PHE A 316 -11.29 -1.21 -4.81
N PRO A 317 -12.44 -1.35 -4.13
CA PRO A 317 -12.44 -1.50 -2.68
C PRO A 317 -11.70 -2.77 -2.24
N ILE A 318 -11.07 -2.72 -1.07
CA ILE A 318 -10.42 -3.88 -0.44
C ILE A 318 -11.10 -4.21 0.88
N LEU A 319 -11.24 -5.50 1.16
CA LEU A 319 -11.77 -6.05 2.40
C LEU A 319 -10.73 -6.94 3.06
N ALA A 320 -10.47 -6.68 4.34
CA ALA A 320 -9.69 -7.56 5.20
C ALA A 320 -10.52 -8.01 6.40
N GLU A 321 -10.55 -9.31 6.67
CA GLU A 321 -11.10 -9.87 7.90
C GLU A 321 -9.95 -10.33 8.79
N LEU A 322 -9.74 -9.62 9.88
CA LEU A 322 -8.69 -9.81 10.86
C LEU A 322 -9.25 -10.49 12.10
N CYS A 323 -8.50 -11.44 12.67
CA CYS A 323 -8.88 -12.13 13.89
C CYS A 323 -7.88 -11.77 14.99
N TYR A 324 -8.34 -11.15 16.05
CA TYR A 324 -7.51 -10.87 17.21
C TYR A 324 -7.14 -12.16 17.95
N ARG A 325 -5.86 -12.45 18.00
CA ARG A 325 -5.27 -13.64 18.62
C ARG A 325 -3.92 -13.28 19.23
N PRO A 326 -3.87 -12.79 20.47
CA PRO A 326 -2.63 -12.36 21.12
C PRO A 326 -1.50 -13.38 21.05
N ALA A 327 -1.83 -14.67 21.18
CA ALA A 327 -0.86 -15.75 21.10
C ALA A 327 -0.21 -15.92 19.70
N ALA A 328 -0.78 -15.30 18.67
CA ALA A 328 -0.19 -15.33 17.31
C ALA A 328 1.11 -14.53 17.25
N ALA A 329 1.25 -13.48 18.05
CA ALA A 329 2.43 -12.62 18.08
C ALA A 329 3.75 -13.39 18.35
N ALA A 330 3.68 -14.49 19.11
CA ALA A 330 4.83 -15.36 19.35
C ALA A 330 5.27 -16.19 18.11
N ARG A 331 4.44 -16.23 17.06
CA ARG A 331 4.64 -17.10 15.88
C ARG A 331 4.76 -16.32 14.56
N GLN A 332 4.61 -15.02 14.59
CA GLN A 332 4.69 -14.11 13.45
C GLN A 332 5.22 -12.76 13.92
N ALA A 333 6.48 -12.52 13.69
CA ALA A 333 7.09 -11.25 14.03
C ALA A 333 7.41 -10.47 12.75
N PRO A 334 7.12 -9.15 12.68
CA PRO A 334 7.59 -8.31 11.59
C PRO A 334 9.11 -8.19 11.65
N ALA A 335 9.71 -7.84 10.52
CA ALA A 335 11.13 -7.50 10.50
C ALA A 335 11.40 -6.34 11.48
N PRO A 336 12.36 -6.48 12.41
CA PRO A 336 12.64 -5.44 13.39
C PRO A 336 13.23 -4.20 12.72
N ALA A 337 12.89 -3.02 13.26
CA ALA A 337 13.54 -1.78 12.86
C ALA A 337 14.98 -1.75 13.35
N THR A 338 15.90 -1.39 12.45
CA THR A 338 17.31 -1.15 12.78
C THR A 338 17.51 0.29 13.30
N PRO A 339 18.66 0.59 13.97
CA PRO A 339 19.01 1.97 14.30
C PRO A 339 18.97 2.91 13.08
N GLY A 340 19.50 2.46 11.93
CA GLY A 340 19.45 3.22 10.68
C GLY A 340 18.03 3.42 10.12
N ASP A 341 17.07 2.54 10.42
CA ASP A 341 15.66 2.76 10.07
C ASP A 341 15.04 3.87 10.94
N GLN A 342 15.39 3.94 12.22
CA GLN A 342 14.90 4.99 13.14
C GLN A 342 15.46 6.37 12.76
N GLU A 343 16.75 6.43 12.41
CA GLU A 343 17.39 7.65 11.92
C GLU A 343 16.70 8.13 10.63
N ARG A 344 16.58 7.25 9.64
CA ARG A 344 15.90 7.52 8.38
C ARG A 344 14.47 8.00 8.58
N ALA A 345 13.70 7.34 9.47
CA ALA A 345 12.34 7.78 9.77
C ALA A 345 12.32 9.19 10.37
N SER A 346 13.31 9.53 11.21
CA SER A 346 13.43 10.87 11.80
C SER A 346 13.77 11.93 10.76
N GLU A 347 14.68 11.63 9.84
CA GLU A 347 15.03 12.50 8.72
C GLU A 347 13.82 12.74 7.82
N THR A 348 13.16 11.68 7.33
CA THR A 348 11.98 11.79 6.45
C THR A 348 10.85 12.60 7.10
N ILE A 349 10.60 12.40 8.41
CA ILE A 349 9.58 13.18 9.15
C ILE A 349 9.96 14.66 9.22
N ARG A 350 11.24 14.97 9.43
CA ARG A 350 11.71 16.36 9.46
C ARG A 350 11.55 17.00 8.09
N ASP A 351 12.07 16.34 7.05
CA ASP A 351 12.11 16.87 5.68
C ASP A 351 10.68 17.10 5.16
N GLY A 352 9.75 16.15 5.35
CA GLY A 352 8.36 16.32 4.95
C GLY A 352 7.59 17.42 5.71
N ARG A 353 8.00 17.73 6.96
CA ARG A 353 7.45 18.87 7.71
C ARG A 353 8.04 20.20 7.29
N GLU A 354 9.27 20.21 6.80
CA GLU A 354 9.94 21.41 6.29
C GLU A 354 9.39 21.82 4.91
N GLU A 355 9.03 20.84 4.08
CA GLU A 355 8.48 21.06 2.73
C GLU A 355 7.12 21.76 2.73
N VAL A 356 6.30 21.55 3.77
CA VAL A 356 4.93 22.13 3.87
C VAL A 356 4.88 23.46 4.66
N ARG A 357 6.02 23.98 5.11
CA ARG A 357 6.13 25.27 5.81
C ARG A 357 6.36 26.41 4.83
#